data_71b5c58c296ba9211ade4069f9180bed
#
_entry.id   71b5c58c296ba9211ade4069f9180bed
#
_cell.length_a   1.000
_cell.length_b   1.000
_cell.length_c   1.000
_cell.angle_alpha   90.00
_cell.angle_beta   90.00
_cell.angle_gamma   90.00
#
_symmetry.space_group_name_H-M   'P 1'
#
loop_
_entity.id
_entity.type
_entity.pdbx_description
1 polymer ?
#
loop_
_entity_poly.entity_id
_entity_poly.type
_entity_poly.pdbx_seq_one_letter_code
_entity_poly.pdbx_strand_id
1 'polypeptide(L)'
;MQELENLMSDEKDQLYTLMKAFFEQNVPFAKHTGIELLVIADGHGSAHLPDLQETQNHMGSQHAGALFTLAEAASGAASVSLFADKIAVV
;
A
#
# COMPACT_ATOMS: atom_id res chain seq x y z
N MET A 1 29.40 -3.43 11.85
CA MET A 1 28.46 -4.21 10.98
C MET A 1 27.03 -4.06 11.43
N GLN A 2 26.74 -4.36 12.69
CA GLN A 2 25.37 -4.26 13.20
C GLN A 2 24.81 -2.84 13.13
N GLU A 3 25.62 -1.85 13.44
CA GLU A 3 25.19 -0.45 13.38
C GLU A 3 24.82 -0.03 11.95
N LEU A 4 25.61 -0.46 10.98
CA LEU A 4 25.35 -0.15 9.57
C LEU A 4 24.06 -0.85 9.11
N GLU A 5 23.86 -2.11 9.49
CA GLU A 5 22.64 -2.84 9.17
C GLU A 5 21.41 -2.18 9.79
N ASN A 6 21.52 -1.70 11.02
CA ASN A 6 20.43 -1.00 11.70
C ASN A 6 20.10 0.31 10.98
N LEU A 7 21.11 1.07 10.55
CA LEU A 7 20.88 2.30 9.81
C LEU A 7 20.18 2.06 8.47
N MET A 8 20.59 1.02 7.76
CA MET A 8 19.98 0.66 6.48
C MET A 8 18.53 0.23 6.67
N SER A 9 18.26 -0.52 7.74
CA SER A 9 16.91 -0.94 8.07
C SER A 9 16.02 0.26 8.42
N ASP A 10 16.54 1.21 9.20
CA ASP A 10 15.80 2.41 9.57
C ASP A 10 15.49 3.27 8.35
N GLU A 11 16.42 3.38 7.42
CA GLU A 11 16.21 4.13 6.18
C GLU A 11 15.11 3.49 5.32
N LYS A 12 15.11 2.16 5.22
CA LYS A 12 14.05 1.44 4.51
C LYS A 12 12.70 1.64 5.16
N ASP A 13 12.64 1.55 6.49
CA ASP A 13 11.39 1.74 7.21
C ASP A 13 10.83 3.14 7.01
N GLN A 14 11.68 4.14 7.00
CA GLN A 14 11.28 5.52 6.71
C GLN A 14 10.75 5.65 5.28
N LEU A 15 11.41 5.01 4.32
CA LEU A 15 10.99 5.04 2.94
C LEU A 15 9.62 4.38 2.77
N TYR A 16 9.41 3.22 3.39
CA TYR A 16 8.13 2.52 3.33
C TYR A 16 7.01 3.36 3.96
N THR A 17 7.29 4.03 5.05
CA THR A 17 6.33 4.93 5.71
C THR A 17 5.92 6.07 4.77
N LEU A 18 6.89 6.65 4.06
CA LEU A 18 6.61 7.72 3.10
C LEU A 18 5.80 7.20 1.91
N MET A 19 6.11 6.01 1.42
CA MET A 19 5.38 5.41 0.30
C MET A 19 3.93 5.10 0.68
N LYS A 20 3.72 4.63 1.90
CA LYS A 20 2.37 4.37 2.42
C LYS A 20 1.56 5.68 2.47
N ALA A 21 2.14 6.72 3.04
CA ALA A 21 1.47 8.01 3.14
C ALA A 21 1.19 8.59 1.75
N PHE A 22 2.14 8.49 0.83
CA PHE A 22 1.97 8.95 -0.53
C PHE A 22 0.80 8.24 -1.21
N PHE A 23 0.73 6.92 -1.11
CA PHE A 23 -0.35 6.14 -1.70
C PHE A 23 -1.70 6.58 -1.14
N GLU A 24 -1.80 6.65 0.19
CA GLU A 24 -3.06 6.96 0.85
C GLU A 24 -3.57 8.36 0.53
N GLN A 25 -2.66 9.30 0.27
CA GLN A 25 -3.02 10.70 0.03
C GLN A 25 -3.16 11.04 -1.45
N ASN A 26 -2.44 10.35 -2.33
CA ASN A 26 -2.29 10.78 -3.71
C ASN A 26 -2.89 9.82 -4.76
N VAL A 27 -3.48 8.72 -4.34
CA VAL A 27 -4.25 7.86 -5.23
C VAL A 27 -5.73 8.07 -4.95
N PRO A 28 -6.41 8.91 -5.76
CA PRO A 28 -7.78 9.33 -5.43
C PRO A 28 -8.77 8.18 -5.27
N PHE A 29 -8.65 7.15 -6.10
CA PHE A 29 -9.57 6.03 -6.03
C PHE A 29 -9.38 5.20 -4.76
N ALA A 30 -8.13 5.02 -4.33
CA ALA A 30 -7.86 4.35 -3.07
C ALA A 30 -8.42 5.16 -1.90
N LYS A 31 -8.28 6.47 -1.95
CA LYS A 31 -8.84 7.36 -0.94
C LYS A 31 -10.36 7.27 -0.90
N HIS A 32 -11.00 7.22 -2.07
CA HIS A 32 -12.45 7.09 -2.18
C HIS A 32 -12.96 5.78 -1.57
N THR A 33 -12.26 4.69 -1.81
CA THR A 33 -12.65 3.38 -1.28
C THR A 33 -12.25 3.18 0.17
N GLY A 34 -11.42 4.05 0.72
CA GLY A 34 -10.93 3.94 2.08
C GLY A 34 -9.86 2.87 2.26
N ILE A 35 -9.26 2.39 1.18
CA ILE A 35 -8.20 1.38 1.25
C ILE A 35 -7.02 1.91 2.03
N GLU A 36 -6.52 1.08 2.93
CA GLU A 36 -5.38 1.38 3.79
C GLU A 36 -4.28 0.38 3.54
N LEU A 37 -3.06 0.86 3.30
CA LEU A 37 -1.90 -0.02 3.21
C LEU A 37 -1.43 -0.36 4.62
N LEU A 38 -1.37 -1.63 4.95
CA LEU A 38 -0.93 -2.09 6.26
C LEU A 38 0.54 -2.44 6.27
N VAL A 39 1.01 -3.11 5.23
CA VAL A 39 2.40 -3.53 5.11
C VAL A 39 2.92 -3.18 3.72
N ILE A 40 4.09 -2.58 3.68
CA ILE A 40 4.89 -2.40 2.49
C ILE A 40 6.34 -2.60 2.90
N ALA A 41 6.91 -3.75 2.61
CA ALA A 41 8.26 -4.10 3.05
C ALA A 41 8.78 -5.35 2.35
N ASP A 42 9.99 -5.28 1.83
CA ASP A 42 10.78 -6.44 1.39
C ASP A 42 10.01 -7.47 0.55
N GLY A 43 9.24 -7.01 -0.40
CA GLY A 43 8.48 -7.88 -1.29
C GLY A 43 7.12 -8.30 -0.73
N HIS A 44 6.73 -7.75 0.41
CA HIS A 44 5.42 -8.00 1.02
C HIS A 44 4.53 -6.78 0.94
N GLY A 45 3.26 -7.01 0.66
CA GLY A 45 2.24 -5.97 0.66
C GLY A 45 0.98 -6.50 1.29
N SER A 46 0.36 -5.68 2.13
CA SER A 46 -0.91 -5.99 2.76
C SER A 46 -1.76 -4.73 2.78
N ALA A 47 -3.02 -4.88 2.49
CA ALA A 47 -3.95 -3.77 2.45
C ALA A 47 -5.29 -4.17 3.04
N HIS A 48 -6.02 -3.20 3.52
CA HIS A 48 -7.33 -3.38 4.12
C HIS A 48 -8.37 -2.55 3.38
N LEU A 49 -9.47 -3.19 3.03
CA LEU A 49 -10.65 -2.52 2.47
C LEU A 49 -11.72 -2.49 3.55
N PRO A 50 -12.11 -1.31 4.05
CA PRO A 50 -13.17 -1.23 5.04
C PRO A 50 -14.51 -1.60 4.39
N ASP A 51 -15.42 -2.12 5.20
CA ASP A 51 -16.76 -2.44 4.74
C ASP A 51 -17.62 -1.18 4.76
N LEU A 52 -17.53 -0.41 3.69
CA LEU A 52 -18.29 0.82 3.52
C LEU A 52 -19.47 0.59 2.56
N GLN A 53 -20.58 1.24 2.84
CA GLN A 53 -21.73 1.16 1.97
C GLN A 53 -21.41 1.67 0.56
N GLU A 54 -20.55 2.68 0.46
CA GLU A 54 -20.16 3.31 -0.81
C GLU A 54 -19.42 2.36 -1.73
N THR A 55 -18.85 1.29 -1.20
CA THR A 55 -18.09 0.30 -1.99
C THR A 55 -18.86 -1.01 -2.15
N GLN A 56 -20.09 -1.09 -1.66
CA GLN A 56 -20.89 -2.29 -1.78
C GLN A 56 -21.62 -2.34 -3.11
N ASN A 57 -21.94 -3.56 -3.53
CA ASN A 57 -22.81 -3.81 -4.67
C ASN A 57 -24.27 -3.83 -4.23
N HIS A 58 -25.19 -4.10 -5.16
CA HIS A 58 -26.62 -4.12 -4.90
C HIS A 58 -27.07 -5.26 -3.98
N MET A 59 -26.19 -6.23 -3.70
CA MET A 59 -26.49 -7.34 -2.79
C MET A 59 -25.93 -7.13 -1.38
N GLY A 60 -25.35 -5.97 -1.11
CA GLY A 60 -24.77 -5.67 0.19
C GLY A 60 -23.38 -6.27 0.43
N SER A 61 -22.74 -6.79 -0.60
CA SER A 61 -21.37 -7.29 -0.54
C SER A 61 -20.43 -6.28 -1.15
N GLN A 62 -19.14 -6.41 -0.88
CA GLN A 62 -18.17 -5.51 -1.49
C GLN A 62 -18.14 -5.69 -3.00
N HIS A 63 -18.17 -4.59 -3.74
CA HIS A 63 -18.18 -4.59 -5.19
C HIS A 63 -16.88 -5.19 -5.73
N ALA A 64 -16.97 -5.94 -6.82
CA ALA A 64 -15.79 -6.56 -7.45
C ALA A 64 -14.71 -5.54 -7.78
N GLY A 65 -15.11 -4.32 -8.19
CA GLY A 65 -14.16 -3.23 -8.46
C GLY A 65 -13.36 -2.83 -7.23
N ALA A 66 -14.01 -2.79 -6.07
CA ALA A 66 -13.33 -2.49 -4.81
C ALA A 66 -12.37 -3.61 -4.41
N LEU A 67 -12.78 -4.86 -4.60
CA LEU A 67 -11.92 -6.03 -4.32
C LEU A 67 -10.72 -6.06 -5.25
N PHE A 68 -10.91 -5.73 -6.51
CA PHE A 68 -9.79 -5.65 -7.46
C PHE A 68 -8.82 -4.54 -7.07
N THR A 69 -9.32 -3.39 -6.66
CA THR A 69 -8.50 -2.28 -6.20
C THR A 69 -7.68 -2.67 -4.98
N LEU A 70 -8.29 -3.43 -4.06
CA LEU A 70 -7.60 -3.95 -2.89
C LEU A 70 -6.43 -4.85 -3.30
N ALA A 71 -6.66 -5.77 -4.22
CA ALA A 71 -5.62 -6.67 -4.72
C ALA A 71 -4.51 -5.91 -5.44
N GLU A 72 -4.87 -4.90 -6.21
CA GLU A 72 -3.90 -4.03 -6.89
C GLU A 72 -3.03 -3.29 -5.89
N ALA A 73 -3.64 -2.71 -4.85
CA ALA A 73 -2.91 -1.98 -3.83
C ALA A 73 -1.92 -2.87 -3.09
N ALA A 74 -2.35 -4.05 -2.67
CA ALA A 74 -1.48 -4.97 -1.94
C ALA A 74 -0.35 -5.51 -2.81
N SER A 75 -0.65 -5.92 -4.04
CA SER A 75 0.38 -6.45 -4.95
C SER A 75 1.33 -5.35 -5.41
N GLY A 76 0.82 -4.14 -5.64
CA GLY A 76 1.65 -2.99 -5.97
C GLY A 76 2.61 -2.64 -4.85
N ALA A 77 2.13 -2.67 -3.61
CA ALA A 77 2.98 -2.41 -2.44
C ALA A 77 4.10 -3.45 -2.34
N ALA A 78 3.79 -4.72 -2.51
CA ALA A 78 4.79 -5.78 -2.48
C ALA A 78 5.84 -5.59 -3.57
N SER A 79 5.41 -5.29 -4.78
CA SER A 79 6.29 -5.09 -5.92
C SER A 79 7.19 -3.87 -5.75
N VAL A 80 6.58 -2.75 -5.39
CA VAL A 80 7.30 -1.48 -5.22
C VAL A 80 8.32 -1.56 -4.10
N SER A 81 8.02 -2.29 -3.03
CA SER A 81 8.94 -2.41 -1.89
C SER A 81 10.28 -3.04 -2.27
N LEU A 82 10.31 -3.87 -3.32
CA LEU A 82 11.56 -4.47 -3.80
C LEU A 82 12.43 -3.48 -4.56
N PHE A 83 11.85 -2.42 -5.09
CA PHE A 83 12.55 -1.44 -5.92
C PHE A 83 12.50 -0.03 -5.34
N ALA A 84 12.22 0.09 -4.04
CA ALA A 84 12.02 1.38 -3.40
C ALA A 84 13.20 2.33 -3.59
N ASP A 85 14.42 1.80 -3.54
CA ASP A 85 15.65 2.57 -3.73
C ASP A 85 15.90 3.00 -5.18
N LYS A 86 15.12 2.42 -6.12
CA LYS A 86 15.28 2.66 -7.56
C LYS A 86 14.12 3.44 -8.16
N ILE A 87 13.06 3.63 -7.41
CA ILE A 87 11.89 4.38 -7.85
C ILE A 87 12.07 5.85 -7.48
N ALA A 88 13.15 6.40 -7.94
CA ALA A 88 13.49 7.74 -7.52
C ALA A 88 12.69 8.79 -8.27
N VAL A 89 12.31 8.54 -9.51
CA VAL A 89 11.71 9.58 -10.33
C VAL A 89 10.85 8.95 -11.41
N VAL A 90 9.60 9.12 -11.28
CA VAL A 90 8.69 8.85 -12.39
C VAL A 90 7.79 10.04 -12.59
#